data_6c551eb6106096d764c3e12d457152bf
#
_entry.id   6c551eb6106096d764c3e12d457152bf
#
_cell.length_a   1.000
_cell.length_b   1.000
_cell.length_c   1.000
_cell.angle_alpha   90.00
_cell.angle_beta   90.00
_cell.angle_gamma   90.00
#
_symmetry.space_group_name_H-M   'P 1'
#
loop_
_entity.id
_entity.type
_entity.pdbx_description
1 polymer ?
#
loop_
_entity_poly.entity_id
_entity_poly.type
_entity_poly.pdbx_seq_one_letter_code
_entity_poly.pdbx_strand_id
1 'polypeptide(L)'
;MEGTFAQVEQLLGKVPLFGICLGHQMLGKAAGAEVVKLKYGHRGINQPVMNLITKRVEITVQNHGFNLVFSSLGPLEGDAKTAEEVAHVSGTSASGEDLRPWTHAAKPPVAQNERFGRIQLTHVNLNDGTIEGMRFLDVPAFSVQYHPEAAPGSTDSQYLFTAFPRLMDEWKSGLANEAQSGTESEDYLAIDIAQDRLAGWNFGPNTNNKTCPACCGKEVRNA
;
A
#
# COMPACT_ATOMS: atom_id res chain seq x y z
N MET A 1 11.19 -15.35 -15.34
CA MET A 1 10.32 -14.81 -14.28
C MET A 1 9.73 -15.89 -13.37
N GLU A 2 9.51 -17.10 -13.83
CA GLU A 2 8.91 -18.18 -12.98
C GLU A 2 9.73 -18.46 -11.69
N GLY A 3 11.05 -18.47 -11.76
CA GLY A 3 11.89 -18.70 -10.58
C GLY A 3 11.75 -17.63 -9.48
N THR A 4 11.52 -16.36 -9.84
CA THR A 4 11.38 -15.27 -8.87
C THR A 4 10.02 -15.35 -8.16
N PHE A 5 8.94 -15.71 -8.88
CA PHE A 5 7.63 -15.94 -8.27
C PHE A 5 7.67 -17.04 -7.21
N ALA A 6 8.30 -18.16 -7.53
CA ALA A 6 8.45 -19.28 -6.61
C ALA A 6 9.22 -18.90 -5.33
N GLN A 7 10.19 -18.00 -5.43
CA GLN A 7 10.92 -17.49 -4.27
C GLN A 7 10.07 -16.56 -3.41
N VAL A 8 9.32 -15.63 -4.01
CA VAL A 8 8.40 -14.75 -3.28
C VAL A 8 7.33 -15.57 -2.56
N GLU A 9 6.76 -16.57 -3.24
CA GLU A 9 5.80 -17.50 -2.65
C GLU A 9 6.36 -18.28 -1.45
N GLN A 10 7.63 -18.67 -1.50
CA GLN A 10 8.30 -19.36 -0.38
C GLN A 10 8.59 -18.43 0.80
N LEU A 11 8.76 -17.13 0.57
CA LEU A 11 9.07 -16.14 1.61
C LEU A 11 7.80 -15.58 2.25
N LEU A 12 6.70 -15.53 1.51
CA LEU A 12 5.42 -14.97 1.98
C LEU A 12 4.92 -15.78 3.20
N GLY A 13 4.69 -15.08 4.31
CA GLY A 13 4.34 -15.68 5.60
C GLY A 13 5.53 -16.10 6.47
N LYS A 14 6.76 -16.06 5.96
CA LYS A 14 7.96 -16.43 6.73
C LYS A 14 8.81 -15.24 7.16
N VAL A 15 8.72 -14.15 6.41
CA VAL A 15 9.42 -12.90 6.69
C VAL A 15 8.53 -11.73 6.31
N PRO A 16 8.71 -10.54 6.92
CA PRO A 16 8.01 -9.34 6.48
C PRO A 16 8.36 -8.99 5.03
N LEU A 17 7.34 -8.67 4.23
CA LEU A 17 7.49 -8.31 2.82
C LEU A 17 6.77 -7.00 2.50
N PHE A 18 7.44 -6.10 1.81
CA PHE A 18 6.85 -4.91 1.19
C PHE A 18 7.06 -4.96 -0.32
N GLY A 19 5.97 -5.06 -1.07
CA GLY A 19 5.98 -5.10 -2.53
C GLY A 19 5.70 -3.74 -3.16
N ILE A 20 6.58 -3.28 -4.06
CA ILE A 20 6.42 -2.04 -4.82
C ILE A 20 6.30 -2.38 -6.30
N CYS A 21 5.29 -1.87 -6.99
CA CYS A 21 5.04 -2.00 -8.42
C CYS A 21 5.04 -3.47 -8.87
N LEU A 22 6.10 -3.95 -9.50
CA LEU A 22 6.26 -5.35 -9.85
C LEU A 22 6.21 -6.27 -8.61
N GLY A 23 6.70 -5.80 -7.45
CA GLY A 23 6.61 -6.51 -6.18
C GLY A 23 5.17 -6.70 -5.71
N HIS A 24 4.29 -5.72 -5.93
CA HIS A 24 2.86 -5.84 -5.70
C HIS A 24 2.24 -6.96 -6.55
N GLN A 25 2.56 -6.97 -7.86
CA GLN A 25 2.09 -8.01 -8.77
C GLN A 25 2.64 -9.39 -8.40
N MET A 26 3.89 -9.47 -7.94
CA MET A 26 4.49 -10.72 -7.48
C MET A 26 3.81 -11.27 -6.23
N LEU A 27 3.53 -10.43 -5.23
CA LEU A 27 2.82 -10.83 -4.01
C LEU A 27 1.39 -11.28 -4.33
N GLY A 28 0.66 -10.53 -5.16
CA GLY A 28 -0.68 -10.91 -5.58
C GLY A 28 -0.69 -12.23 -6.34
N LYS A 29 0.24 -12.41 -7.29
CA LYS A 29 0.34 -13.66 -8.05
C LYS A 29 0.73 -14.84 -7.16
N ALA A 30 1.60 -14.66 -6.17
CA ALA A 30 1.93 -15.69 -5.18
C ALA A 30 0.69 -16.10 -4.36
N ALA A 31 -0.20 -15.15 -4.09
CA ALA A 31 -1.51 -15.41 -3.46
C ALA A 31 -2.57 -15.96 -4.44
N GLY A 32 -2.23 -16.15 -5.71
CA GLY A 32 -3.15 -16.70 -6.71
C GLY A 32 -3.96 -15.66 -7.48
N ALA A 33 -3.68 -14.36 -7.32
CA ALA A 33 -4.37 -13.32 -8.06
C ALA A 33 -4.12 -13.40 -9.57
N GLU A 34 -5.15 -13.06 -10.32
CA GLU A 34 -5.04 -12.83 -11.76
C GLU A 34 -4.28 -11.52 -12.02
N VAL A 35 -3.37 -11.55 -12.99
CA VAL A 35 -2.64 -10.38 -13.48
C VAL A 35 -3.11 -10.06 -14.88
N VAL A 36 -3.67 -8.88 -15.08
CA VAL A 36 -4.22 -8.43 -16.35
C VAL A 36 -3.40 -7.31 -16.96
N LYS A 37 -3.35 -7.29 -18.29
CA LYS A 37 -2.74 -6.19 -19.02
C LYS A 37 -3.75 -5.07 -19.19
N LEU A 38 -3.41 -3.89 -18.68
CA LEU A 38 -4.20 -2.68 -18.89
C LEU A 38 -4.08 -2.19 -20.33
N LYS A 39 -5.17 -1.62 -20.86
CA LYS A 39 -5.19 -1.10 -22.24
C LYS A 39 -4.12 -0.04 -22.48
N TYR A 40 -3.97 0.89 -21.53
CA TYR A 40 -3.00 1.99 -21.62
C TYR A 40 -1.93 1.92 -20.54
N GLY A 41 -2.23 1.29 -19.40
CA GLY A 41 -1.41 1.33 -18.18
C GLY A 41 -1.45 2.70 -17.51
N HIS A 42 -0.80 2.80 -16.35
CA HIS A 42 -0.67 4.05 -15.61
C HIS A 42 0.75 4.57 -15.69
N ARG A 43 0.89 5.83 -16.11
CA ARG A 43 2.18 6.52 -16.22
C ARG A 43 2.00 7.97 -15.82
N GLY A 44 3.00 8.48 -15.09
CA GLY A 44 3.05 9.88 -14.67
C GLY A 44 3.22 10.04 -13.16
N ILE A 45 3.38 11.29 -12.76
CA ILE A 45 3.69 11.69 -11.38
C ILE A 45 2.48 12.26 -10.63
N ASN A 46 1.28 12.15 -11.20
CA ASN A 46 0.07 12.83 -10.73
C ASN A 46 -1.16 11.90 -10.74
N GLN A 47 -0.96 10.63 -10.44
CA GLN A 47 -2.05 9.65 -10.40
C GLN A 47 -2.73 9.67 -9.02
N PRO A 48 -4.03 10.01 -8.95
CA PRO A 48 -4.75 10.07 -7.68
C PRO A 48 -5.17 8.66 -7.23
N VAL A 49 -4.81 8.34 -6.01
CA VAL A 49 -5.13 7.06 -5.37
C VAL A 49 -5.82 7.31 -4.04
N MET A 50 -6.92 6.63 -3.77
CA MET A 50 -7.58 6.65 -2.48
C MET A 50 -6.97 5.62 -1.55
N ASN A 51 -6.43 6.07 -0.43
CA ASN A 51 -6.09 5.23 0.69
C ASN A 51 -7.36 4.91 1.49
N LEU A 52 -7.80 3.65 1.49
CA LEU A 52 -9.04 3.22 2.14
C LEU A 52 -8.92 3.14 3.67
N ILE A 53 -7.70 3.10 4.20
CA ILE A 53 -7.44 3.06 5.64
C ILE A 53 -7.55 4.47 6.23
N THR A 54 -6.81 5.43 5.65
CA THR A 54 -6.77 6.82 6.13
C THR A 54 -7.87 7.70 5.56
N LYS A 55 -8.59 7.23 4.53
CA LYS A 55 -9.59 7.98 3.76
C LYS A 55 -9.03 9.25 3.12
N ARG A 56 -7.76 9.24 2.77
CA ARG A 56 -7.08 10.35 2.08
C ARG A 56 -6.78 10.01 0.63
N VAL A 57 -6.82 11.03 -0.22
CA VAL A 57 -6.31 10.93 -1.58
C VAL A 57 -4.82 11.22 -1.56
N GLU A 58 -4.05 10.30 -2.11
CA GLU A 58 -2.61 10.42 -2.29
C GLU A 58 -2.30 10.63 -3.77
N ILE A 59 -1.41 11.55 -4.08
CA ILE A 59 -0.90 11.73 -5.44
C ILE A 59 0.33 10.85 -5.60
N THR A 60 0.27 9.95 -6.57
CA THR A 60 1.27 8.89 -6.73
C THR A 60 2.00 8.97 -8.05
N VAL A 61 3.21 8.39 -8.06
CA VAL A 61 4.02 8.19 -9.28
C VAL A 61 3.80 6.78 -9.78
N GLN A 62 3.41 6.63 -11.04
CA GLN A 62 3.10 5.33 -11.62
C GLN A 62 3.82 5.11 -12.94
N ASN A 63 4.25 3.87 -13.18
CA ASN A 63 4.82 3.43 -14.44
C ASN A 63 4.64 1.91 -14.60
N HIS A 64 3.42 1.48 -14.90
CA HIS A 64 3.11 0.06 -15.13
C HIS A 64 2.05 -0.13 -16.22
N GLY A 65 2.05 -1.33 -16.80
CA GLY A 65 1.09 -1.72 -17.83
C GLY A 65 0.25 -2.95 -17.46
N PHE A 66 0.50 -3.52 -16.28
CA PHE A 66 -0.23 -4.66 -15.75
C PHE A 66 -0.77 -4.32 -14.37
N ASN A 67 -1.87 -4.98 -13.98
CA ASN A 67 -2.44 -4.83 -12.66
C ASN A 67 -3.03 -6.16 -12.18
N LEU A 68 -3.31 -6.24 -10.88
CA LEU A 68 -4.02 -7.37 -10.27
C LEU A 68 -5.53 -7.20 -10.43
N VAL A 69 -6.25 -8.32 -10.36
CA VAL A 69 -7.70 -8.36 -10.18
C VAL A 69 -7.96 -8.75 -8.72
N PHE A 70 -8.50 -7.83 -7.92
CA PHE A 70 -8.69 -8.06 -6.47
C PHE A 70 -9.67 -9.18 -6.18
N SER A 71 -10.77 -9.26 -6.94
CA SER A 71 -11.79 -10.30 -6.79
C SER A 71 -11.27 -11.72 -7.04
N SER A 72 -10.15 -11.86 -7.75
CA SER A 72 -9.51 -13.16 -7.99
C SER A 72 -8.73 -13.71 -6.79
N LEU A 73 -8.51 -12.90 -5.75
CA LEU A 73 -7.83 -13.33 -4.52
C LEU A 73 -8.67 -14.26 -3.65
N GLY A 74 -10.00 -14.23 -3.80
CA GLY A 74 -10.93 -15.07 -3.06
C GLY A 74 -12.27 -14.35 -2.80
N PRO A 75 -13.25 -15.05 -2.19
CA PRO A 75 -14.52 -14.45 -1.82
C PRO A 75 -14.34 -13.33 -0.79
N LEU A 76 -15.17 -12.29 -0.88
CA LEU A 76 -15.13 -11.17 0.07
C LEU A 76 -15.80 -11.56 1.40
N GLU A 77 -15.24 -11.08 2.50
CA GLU A 77 -15.90 -11.12 3.82
C GLU A 77 -17.13 -10.20 3.83
N GLY A 78 -18.23 -10.69 4.42
CA GLY A 78 -19.44 -9.91 4.62
C GLY A 78 -20.56 -10.26 3.65
N ASP A 79 -21.63 -9.47 3.64
CA ASP A 79 -22.82 -9.73 2.86
C ASP A 79 -22.50 -9.79 1.35
N ALA A 80 -22.85 -10.90 0.72
CA ALA A 80 -22.69 -11.13 -0.72
C ALA A 80 -23.34 -10.02 -1.58
N LYS A 81 -24.32 -9.30 -1.05
CA LYS A 81 -24.96 -8.15 -1.69
C LYS A 81 -24.01 -6.98 -1.93
N THR A 82 -23.10 -6.70 -0.98
CA THR A 82 -22.11 -5.62 -1.15
C THR A 82 -21.10 -5.96 -2.25
N ALA A 83 -20.75 -7.23 -2.37
CA ALA A 83 -19.84 -7.69 -3.41
C ALA A 83 -20.49 -7.67 -4.81
N GLU A 84 -21.77 -8.06 -4.91
CA GLU A 84 -22.55 -8.00 -6.17
C GLU A 84 -22.84 -6.54 -6.59
N GLU A 85 -23.19 -5.65 -5.65
CA GLU A 85 -23.41 -4.25 -5.93
C GLU A 85 -22.14 -3.55 -6.45
N VAL A 86 -20.97 -3.94 -5.96
CA VAL A 86 -19.67 -3.40 -6.41
C VAL A 86 -19.23 -4.01 -7.74
N ALA A 87 -19.48 -5.29 -7.96
CA ALA A 87 -19.14 -5.96 -9.22
C ALA A 87 -20.01 -5.48 -10.40
N HIS A 88 -21.22 -4.96 -10.13
CA HIS A 88 -22.14 -4.46 -11.15
C HIS A 88 -21.98 -3.01 -11.54
N VAL A 89 -21.06 -2.26 -10.95
CA VAL A 89 -20.69 -0.92 -11.48
C VAL A 89 -19.88 -1.13 -12.75
N SER A 90 -20.64 -1.34 -13.80
CA SER A 90 -20.17 -1.84 -15.08
C SER A 90 -19.30 -0.83 -15.83
N GLY A 91 -18.23 -1.33 -16.40
CA GLY A 91 -18.00 -1.10 -17.82
C GLY A 91 -16.90 -0.14 -18.20
N THR A 92 -16.05 0.36 -17.29
CA THR A 92 -14.92 1.21 -17.68
C THR A 92 -13.58 0.87 -17.06
N SER A 93 -13.54 -0.10 -16.15
CA SER A 93 -12.27 -0.54 -15.57
C SER A 93 -11.45 -1.32 -16.59
N ALA A 94 -10.21 -0.93 -16.75
CA ALA A 94 -9.25 -1.60 -17.63
C ALA A 94 -8.88 -3.01 -17.13
N SER A 95 -9.16 -3.32 -15.85
CA SER A 95 -8.92 -4.62 -15.22
C SER A 95 -10.15 -5.54 -15.21
N GLY A 96 -11.32 -5.06 -15.66
CA GLY A 96 -12.58 -5.81 -15.58
C GLY A 96 -13.32 -5.67 -14.25
N GLU A 97 -12.76 -4.98 -13.25
CA GLU A 97 -13.42 -4.64 -11.98
C GLU A 97 -13.26 -3.15 -11.68
N ASP A 98 -14.24 -2.54 -11.03
CA ASP A 98 -14.18 -1.15 -10.56
C ASP A 98 -14.30 -1.11 -9.03
N LEU A 99 -13.20 -0.81 -8.36
CA LEU A 99 -13.13 -0.79 -6.90
C LEU A 99 -13.45 0.59 -6.28
N ARG A 100 -13.80 1.62 -7.10
CA ARG A 100 -14.13 2.96 -6.58
C ARG A 100 -15.32 3.00 -5.63
N PRO A 101 -16.36 2.17 -5.75
CA PRO A 101 -17.43 2.13 -4.74
C PRO A 101 -16.93 1.91 -3.31
N TRP A 102 -15.83 1.17 -3.13
CA TRP A 102 -15.23 0.93 -1.82
C TRP A 102 -14.58 2.16 -1.18
N THR A 103 -14.36 3.23 -1.94
CA THR A 103 -13.82 4.49 -1.39
C THR A 103 -14.78 5.14 -0.39
N HIS A 104 -16.08 4.90 -0.53
CA HIS A 104 -17.14 5.39 0.36
C HIS A 104 -17.53 4.41 1.46
N ALA A 105 -17.06 3.16 1.39
CA ALA A 105 -17.36 2.16 2.41
C ALA A 105 -16.71 2.51 3.75
N ALA A 106 -17.39 2.20 4.85
CA ALA A 106 -16.88 2.44 6.20
C ALA A 106 -15.62 1.60 6.49
N LYS A 107 -15.57 0.39 5.93
CA LYS A 107 -14.43 -0.53 6.07
C LYS A 107 -13.94 -0.97 4.69
N PRO A 108 -12.61 -1.08 4.50
CA PRO A 108 -12.05 -1.66 3.30
C PRO A 108 -12.46 -3.13 3.14
N PRO A 109 -12.69 -3.62 1.91
CA PRO A 109 -13.05 -5.01 1.68
C PRO A 109 -11.89 -5.95 1.99
N VAL A 110 -12.21 -7.16 2.43
CA VAL A 110 -11.28 -8.23 2.76
C VAL A 110 -11.64 -9.46 1.94
N ALA A 111 -10.68 -9.98 1.18
CA ALA A 111 -10.80 -11.24 0.46
C ALA A 111 -10.30 -12.40 1.33
N GLN A 112 -11.01 -13.53 1.30
CA GLN A 112 -10.62 -14.76 1.97
C GLN A 112 -9.78 -15.62 1.01
N ASN A 113 -8.48 -15.59 1.21
CA ASN A 113 -7.54 -16.34 0.39
C ASN A 113 -7.27 -17.73 1.01
N GLU A 114 -7.34 -18.76 0.21
CA GLU A 114 -7.18 -20.16 0.67
C GLU A 114 -5.78 -20.45 1.24
N ARG A 115 -4.76 -19.72 0.79
CA ARG A 115 -3.35 -20.02 1.12
C ARG A 115 -2.76 -19.10 2.19
N PHE A 116 -3.15 -17.83 2.18
CA PHE A 116 -2.53 -16.79 3.01
C PHE A 116 -3.54 -16.06 3.90
N GLY A 117 -4.77 -16.59 4.01
CA GLY A 117 -5.80 -16.04 4.88
C GLY A 117 -6.40 -14.74 4.33
N ARG A 118 -6.61 -13.76 5.19
CA ARG A 118 -7.32 -12.53 4.87
C ARG A 118 -6.42 -11.53 4.16
N ILE A 119 -6.89 -11.04 3.00
CA ILE A 119 -6.19 -10.00 2.23
C ILE A 119 -7.10 -8.79 2.09
N GLN A 120 -6.69 -7.65 2.62
CA GLN A 120 -7.46 -6.41 2.60
C GLN A 120 -7.01 -5.50 1.48
N LEU A 121 -7.97 -4.94 0.75
CA LEU A 121 -7.75 -3.84 -0.19
C LEU A 121 -7.41 -2.57 0.59
N THR A 122 -6.30 -1.92 0.25
CA THR A 122 -5.84 -0.70 0.96
C THR A 122 -5.88 0.55 0.10
N HIS A 123 -5.66 0.42 -1.19
CA HIS A 123 -5.57 1.56 -2.11
C HIS A 123 -6.28 1.28 -3.42
N VAL A 124 -6.95 2.31 -3.96
CA VAL A 124 -7.73 2.25 -5.21
C VAL A 124 -7.41 3.46 -6.09
N ASN A 125 -7.16 3.22 -7.38
CA ASN A 125 -7.00 4.27 -8.37
C ASN A 125 -8.34 5.00 -8.59
N LEU A 126 -8.34 6.34 -8.47
CA LEU A 126 -9.56 7.11 -8.64
C LEU A 126 -9.94 7.35 -10.10
N ASN A 127 -9.01 7.18 -11.04
CA ASN A 127 -9.29 7.36 -12.47
C ASN A 127 -10.08 6.19 -13.04
N ASP A 128 -9.68 4.95 -12.73
CA ASP A 128 -10.26 3.75 -13.36
C ASP A 128 -10.70 2.64 -12.41
N GLY A 129 -10.51 2.83 -11.09
CA GLY A 129 -10.97 1.88 -10.09
C GLY A 129 -10.12 0.62 -9.93
N THR A 130 -8.92 0.59 -10.49
CA THR A 130 -8.01 -0.54 -10.31
C THR A 130 -7.42 -0.60 -8.91
N ILE A 131 -7.02 -1.81 -8.48
CA ILE A 131 -6.30 -1.98 -7.22
C ILE A 131 -4.94 -1.30 -7.28
N GLU A 132 -4.62 -0.54 -6.23
CA GLU A 132 -3.34 0.15 -6.08
C GLU A 132 -2.58 -0.26 -4.81
N GLY A 133 -3.19 -1.07 -3.96
CA GLY A 133 -2.53 -1.60 -2.78
C GLY A 133 -3.36 -2.63 -2.03
N MET A 134 -2.65 -3.53 -1.37
CA MET A 134 -3.25 -4.55 -0.51
C MET A 134 -2.34 -4.85 0.68
N ARG A 135 -2.93 -5.37 1.75
CA ARG A 135 -2.19 -5.96 2.87
C ARG A 135 -2.75 -7.31 3.24
N PHE A 136 -1.87 -8.16 3.69
CA PHE A 136 -2.22 -9.44 4.28
C PHE A 136 -2.46 -9.24 5.78
N LEU A 137 -3.56 -9.75 6.30
CA LEU A 137 -3.90 -9.60 7.71
C LEU A 137 -3.35 -10.75 8.57
N ASP A 138 -3.09 -11.90 7.97
CA ASP A 138 -2.67 -13.12 8.65
C ASP A 138 -1.18 -13.45 8.40
N VAL A 139 -0.50 -12.70 7.54
CA VAL A 139 0.95 -12.80 7.29
C VAL A 139 1.57 -11.41 7.18
N PRO A 140 2.84 -11.21 7.54
CA PRO A 140 3.46 -9.89 7.60
C PRO A 140 3.83 -9.36 6.21
N ALA A 141 2.83 -8.96 5.43
CA ALA A 141 3.07 -8.45 4.08
C ALA A 141 2.06 -7.36 3.67
N PHE A 142 2.55 -6.37 2.93
CA PHE A 142 1.72 -5.40 2.22
C PHE A 142 2.39 -4.94 0.93
N SER A 143 1.62 -4.30 0.06
CA SER A 143 2.15 -3.84 -1.22
C SER A 143 1.37 -2.70 -1.83
N VAL A 144 2.04 -1.94 -2.70
CA VAL A 144 1.44 -0.87 -3.51
C VAL A 144 1.89 -1.01 -4.97
N GLN A 145 0.98 -0.66 -5.90
CA GLN A 145 1.25 -0.75 -7.35
C GLN A 145 2.05 0.44 -7.88
N TYR A 146 2.01 1.56 -7.20
CA TYR A 146 2.72 2.79 -7.55
C TYR A 146 4.15 2.81 -6.95
N HIS A 147 4.89 3.89 -7.20
CA HIS A 147 6.28 4.08 -6.79
C HIS A 147 6.41 5.13 -5.68
N PRO A 148 6.28 4.76 -4.39
CA PRO A 148 6.43 5.70 -3.27
C PRO A 148 7.87 6.24 -3.12
N GLU A 149 8.87 5.57 -3.72
CA GLU A 149 10.28 5.94 -3.71
C GLU A 149 10.64 7.00 -4.76
N ALA A 150 9.72 7.27 -5.71
CA ALA A 150 10.06 8.07 -6.88
C ALA A 150 10.26 9.56 -6.56
N ALA A 151 11.29 10.14 -7.18
CA ALA A 151 11.55 11.57 -7.17
C ALA A 151 12.00 12.01 -8.59
N PRO A 152 11.48 13.14 -9.12
CA PRO A 152 10.51 14.05 -8.50
C PRO A 152 9.09 13.45 -8.44
N GLY A 153 8.31 13.85 -7.43
CA GLY A 153 6.93 13.39 -7.25
C GLY A 153 6.35 13.88 -5.93
N SER A 154 5.10 13.48 -5.67
CA SER A 154 4.50 13.70 -4.36
C SER A 154 5.20 12.87 -3.29
N THR A 155 5.23 13.39 -2.07
CA THR A 155 5.75 12.70 -0.88
C THR A 155 4.63 12.06 -0.05
N ASP A 156 3.40 12.03 -0.57
CA ASP A 156 2.21 11.59 0.17
C ASP A 156 2.33 10.15 0.68
N SER A 157 3.02 9.30 -0.07
CA SER A 157 3.15 7.87 0.22
C SER A 157 4.46 7.48 0.94
N GLN A 158 5.28 8.46 1.38
CA GLN A 158 6.55 8.16 2.06
C GLN A 158 6.35 7.46 3.41
N TYR A 159 5.19 7.61 4.05
CA TYR A 159 4.85 6.90 5.29
C TYR A 159 4.97 5.37 5.16
N LEU A 160 4.86 4.81 3.95
CA LEU A 160 5.02 3.37 3.72
C LEU A 160 6.41 2.86 4.10
N PHE A 161 7.43 3.72 4.00
CA PHE A 161 8.80 3.39 4.44
C PHE A 161 8.96 3.44 5.96
N THR A 162 8.05 4.10 6.68
CA THR A 162 7.95 4.02 8.15
C THR A 162 7.08 2.83 8.57
N ALA A 163 6.04 2.53 7.80
CA ALA A 163 5.15 1.39 8.06
C ALA A 163 5.89 0.05 7.99
N PHE A 164 6.81 -0.11 7.05
CA PHE A 164 7.50 -1.39 6.88
C PHE A 164 8.44 -1.76 8.06
N PRO A 165 9.30 -0.87 8.58
CA PRO A 165 10.04 -1.14 9.81
C PRO A 165 9.14 -1.48 11.01
N ARG A 166 8.01 -0.79 11.18
CA ARG A 166 7.03 -1.13 12.24
C ARG A 166 6.51 -2.55 12.08
N LEU A 167 6.09 -2.94 10.88
CA LEU A 167 5.70 -4.32 10.59
C LEU A 167 6.81 -5.33 10.92
N MET A 168 8.07 -4.98 10.62
CA MET A 168 9.21 -5.83 10.95
C MET A 168 9.42 -5.98 12.46
N ASP A 169 9.24 -4.91 13.22
CA ASP A 169 9.40 -4.91 14.67
C ASP A 169 8.24 -5.66 15.35
N GLU A 170 7.01 -5.48 14.90
CA GLU A 170 5.84 -6.25 15.33
C GLU A 170 6.05 -7.75 15.07
N TRP A 171 6.52 -8.12 13.89
CA TRP A 171 6.80 -9.51 13.56
C TRP A 171 7.90 -10.11 14.45
N LYS A 172 9.00 -9.40 14.71
CA LYS A 172 10.09 -9.85 15.58
C LYS A 172 9.64 -10.03 17.03
N SER A 173 8.77 -9.16 17.52
CA SER A 173 8.25 -9.22 18.89
C SER A 173 7.17 -10.29 19.08
N GLY A 174 6.73 -10.96 18.01
CA GLY A 174 5.63 -11.93 18.06
C GLY A 174 4.24 -11.31 18.12
N LEU A 175 4.12 -10.00 18.20
CA LEU A 175 2.85 -9.26 18.28
C LEU A 175 2.00 -9.38 17.01
N ALA A 176 2.60 -9.73 15.89
CA ALA A 176 1.87 -9.96 14.64
C ALA A 176 0.81 -11.08 14.75
N ASN A 177 1.00 -12.02 15.69
CA ASN A 177 0.02 -13.08 15.98
C ASN A 177 -1.02 -12.67 17.04
N GLU A 178 -0.73 -11.64 17.85
CA GLU A 178 -1.62 -11.17 18.93
C GLU A 178 -2.54 -10.02 18.50
N ALA A 179 -2.16 -9.24 17.49
CA ALA A 179 -3.01 -8.19 16.91
C ALA A 179 -4.33 -8.73 16.32
N GLN A 180 -4.43 -10.04 16.14
CA GLN A 180 -5.66 -10.74 15.75
C GLN A 180 -6.65 -10.91 16.92
N SER A 181 -6.26 -10.66 18.16
CA SER A 181 -7.07 -10.87 19.36
C SER A 181 -7.83 -9.64 19.89
N GLY A 182 -7.99 -8.60 19.05
CA GLY A 182 -8.93 -7.49 19.36
C GLY A 182 -8.40 -6.40 20.31
N THR A 183 -7.12 -6.37 20.63
CA THR A 183 -6.49 -5.17 21.17
C THR A 183 -6.19 -4.22 20.02
N GLU A 184 -6.63 -2.96 20.13
CA GLU A 184 -6.35 -1.89 19.17
C GLU A 184 -4.84 -1.61 19.12
N SER A 185 -4.09 -2.46 18.43
CA SER A 185 -2.75 -2.07 17.97
C SER A 185 -2.96 -0.97 16.92
N GLU A 186 -2.29 0.16 17.06
CA GLU A 186 -2.33 1.22 16.07
C GLU A 186 -2.00 0.60 14.71
N ASP A 187 -2.94 0.67 13.76
CA ASP A 187 -2.77 0.14 12.43
C ASP A 187 -1.52 0.77 11.77
N TYR A 188 -0.49 -0.02 11.49
CA TYR A 188 0.78 0.47 10.95
C TYR A 188 0.61 1.20 9.60
N LEU A 189 -0.50 1.00 8.88
CA LEU A 189 -0.85 1.76 7.68
C LEU A 189 -1.70 3.00 7.96
N ALA A 190 -2.24 3.16 9.19
CA ALA A 190 -3.01 4.33 9.61
C ALA A 190 -2.14 5.43 10.22
N ILE A 191 -0.86 5.47 9.87
CA ILE A 191 0.09 6.47 10.36
C ILE A 191 -0.43 7.88 10.02
N ASP A 192 -0.50 8.75 11.03
CA ASP A 192 -0.81 10.16 10.80
C ASP A 192 0.35 10.82 10.03
N ILE A 193 0.11 11.06 8.74
CA ILE A 193 1.07 11.68 7.83
C ILE A 193 1.57 13.03 8.36
N ALA A 194 0.77 13.75 9.16
CA ALA A 194 1.19 15.00 9.78
C ALA A 194 2.22 14.76 10.89
N GLN A 195 2.03 13.73 11.72
CA GLN A 195 2.99 13.36 12.76
C GLN A 195 4.24 12.73 12.15
N ASP A 196 4.10 11.95 11.10
CA ASP A 196 5.24 11.30 10.44
C ASP A 196 6.13 12.31 9.69
N ARG A 197 5.55 13.36 9.10
CA ARG A 197 6.31 14.49 8.53
C ARG A 197 7.12 15.25 9.59
N LEU A 198 6.61 15.35 10.82
CA LEU A 198 7.32 15.95 11.93
C LEU A 198 8.38 14.98 12.51
N ALA A 199 8.09 13.70 12.57
CA ALA A 199 9.02 12.67 13.05
C ALA A 199 10.17 12.39 12.07
N GLY A 200 9.93 12.42 10.78
CA GLY A 200 10.94 12.21 9.73
C GLY A 200 12.00 13.33 9.67
N TRP A 201 11.75 14.47 10.31
CA TRP A 201 12.72 15.57 10.46
C TRP A 201 13.43 15.56 11.80
N ASN A 202 13.08 14.69 12.73
CA ASN A 202 13.85 14.44 13.93
C ASN A 202 15.04 13.52 13.60
N PHE A 203 16.04 14.06 12.94
CA PHE A 203 17.38 13.58 13.15
C PHE A 203 17.62 13.68 14.66
N GLY A 204 17.73 12.52 15.33
CA GLY A 204 17.97 12.45 16.76
C GLY A 204 19.04 13.45 17.21
N PRO A 205 19.15 13.77 18.48
CA PRO A 205 20.00 14.84 18.96
C PRO A 205 21.40 14.61 18.38
N ASN A 206 21.74 15.39 17.36
CA ASN A 206 23.08 15.44 16.80
C ASN A 206 23.96 16.08 17.88
N THR A 207 24.54 15.24 18.75
CA THR A 207 25.50 15.67 19.76
C THR A 207 26.79 16.15 19.16
N ASN A 208 26.92 16.18 17.85
CA ASN A 208 28.03 16.81 17.12
C ASN A 208 27.51 18.03 16.36
N ASN A 209 27.55 19.15 17.07
CA ASN A 209 27.33 20.50 16.57
C ASN A 209 28.40 20.86 15.50
N LYS A 210 28.25 20.32 14.29
CA LYS A 210 28.98 20.78 13.11
C LYS A 210 27.94 21.25 12.09
N THR A 211 27.72 22.58 12.13
CA THR A 211 27.02 23.35 11.12
C THR A 211 27.45 22.92 9.73
N CYS A 212 26.47 22.51 8.91
CA CYS A 212 26.70 22.28 7.48
C CYS A 212 27.10 23.64 6.83
N PRO A 213 28.29 23.77 6.27
CA PRO A 213 28.75 25.08 5.72
C PRO A 213 27.99 25.50 4.46
N ALA A 214 27.18 24.64 3.89
CA ALA A 214 26.54 24.90 2.61
C ALA A 214 25.12 25.51 2.68
N CYS A 215 24.46 25.52 3.86
CA CYS A 215 23.06 25.95 3.97
C CYS A 215 22.82 27.22 4.79
N CYS A 216 23.82 27.76 5.50
CA CYS A 216 23.68 28.96 6.34
C CYS A 216 24.68 30.04 5.96
N GLY A 217 24.50 30.64 4.82
CA GLY A 217 25.26 31.80 4.40
C GLY A 217 24.37 32.91 3.87
N LYS A 218 23.56 33.54 4.76
CA LYS A 218 23.16 34.96 4.62
C LYS A 218 22.55 35.42 5.95
N GLU A 219 23.37 36.07 6.74
CA GLU A 219 22.90 37.02 7.76
C GLU A 219 22.10 38.13 7.08
N VAL A 220 20.83 38.24 7.45
CA VAL A 220 20.04 39.43 7.16
C VAL A 220 20.46 40.48 8.20
N ARG A 221 21.32 41.44 7.82
CA ARG A 221 21.54 42.64 8.61
C ARG A 221 20.31 43.53 8.49
N ASN A 222 19.67 43.75 9.62
CA ASN A 222 18.67 44.82 9.76
C ASN A 222 19.35 46.17 9.60
N ALA A 223 18.82 46.98 8.71
CA ALA A 223 18.92 48.42 8.70
C ALA A 223 17.48 49.01 8.73
#